data_667ebbcc81fa3c201afb2bb486d6116b
#
_entry.id   667ebbcc81fa3c201afb2bb486d6116b
#
_cell.length_a   1.000
_cell.length_b   1.000
_cell.length_c   1.000
_cell.angle_alpha   90.00
_cell.angle_beta   90.00
_cell.angle_gamma   90.00
#
_symmetry.space_group_name_H-M   'P 1'
#
loop_
_entity.id
_entity.type
_entity.pdbx_description
1 polymer ?
#
loop_
_entity_poly.entity_id
_entity_poly.type
_entity_poly.pdbx_seq_one_letter_code
_entity_poly.pdbx_strand_id
1 'polypeptide(L)'
;MNGIEIFLLELGTSWMWSKILVYIFLLLFFFLLALQLQRVIIITKFWRIAVVILVTILPVSIYFLFHPIYTGDIYDQALDTKSKYKFPETKTLSIFTLKGCPHCKNTIPYMEKLHLRNDQISIRYVIIGTKDSKNPGFTNEIPVFCEKVYVNRPMEIGDVTRGNYPCFVLSQHGKAEKRWFNDGFGMRTMDEIESYFE
;
A
#
# COMPACT_ATOMS: atom_id res chain seq x y z
N MET A 1 -2.73 -5.81 4.73
CA MET A 1 -1.52 -6.65 4.98
C MET A 1 -1.90 -7.78 5.90
N ASN A 2 -1.34 -8.96 5.70
CA ASN A 2 -1.51 -10.11 6.58
C ASN A 2 -0.31 -10.28 7.54
N GLY A 3 -0.43 -11.20 8.54
CA GLY A 3 0.63 -11.39 9.53
C GLY A 3 1.96 -11.87 8.95
N ILE A 4 1.94 -12.62 7.84
CA ILE A 4 3.17 -13.12 7.18
C ILE A 4 3.89 -11.97 6.45
N GLU A 5 3.14 -11.12 5.77
CA GLU A 5 3.72 -9.91 5.13
C GLU A 5 4.36 -8.99 6.18
N ILE A 6 3.69 -8.79 7.32
CA ILE A 6 4.23 -8.00 8.43
C ILE A 6 5.52 -8.61 8.96
N PHE A 7 5.54 -9.91 9.21
CA PHE A 7 6.73 -10.62 9.67
C PHE A 7 7.91 -10.50 8.70
N LEU A 8 7.65 -10.63 7.38
CA LEU A 8 8.68 -10.46 6.36
C LEU A 8 9.23 -9.01 6.34
N LEU A 9 8.36 -8.02 6.50
CA LEU A 9 8.78 -6.62 6.60
C LEU A 9 9.67 -6.39 7.85
N GLU A 10 9.36 -7.02 8.97
CA GLU A 10 10.17 -6.94 10.20
C GLU A 10 11.55 -7.60 10.04
N LEU A 11 11.67 -8.60 9.14
CA LEU A 11 12.97 -9.17 8.74
C LEU A 11 13.77 -8.27 7.78
N GLY A 12 13.28 -7.08 7.44
CA GLY A 12 13.98 -6.12 6.58
C GLY A 12 13.76 -6.35 5.08
N THR A 13 12.77 -7.16 4.67
CA THR A 13 12.42 -7.26 3.24
C THR A 13 11.73 -5.98 2.76
N SER A 14 11.85 -5.67 1.45
CA SER A 14 11.08 -4.56 0.87
C SER A 14 9.58 -4.84 0.86
N TRP A 15 8.77 -3.81 0.77
CA TRP A 15 7.30 -3.90 0.76
C TRP A 15 6.78 -4.79 -0.37
N MET A 16 7.30 -4.61 -1.57
CA MET A 16 6.94 -5.41 -2.73
C MET A 16 7.30 -6.89 -2.52
N TRP A 17 8.53 -7.17 -2.07
CA TRP A 17 8.97 -8.54 -1.85
C TRP A 17 8.24 -9.22 -0.70
N SER A 18 7.87 -8.51 0.37
CA SER A 18 7.08 -9.09 1.47
C SER A 18 5.76 -9.69 0.99
N LYS A 19 5.13 -9.08 -0.02
CA LYS A 19 3.90 -9.58 -0.62
C LYS A 19 4.15 -10.74 -1.61
N ILE A 20 5.13 -10.60 -2.50
CA ILE A 20 5.43 -11.60 -3.55
C ILE A 20 5.96 -12.90 -2.96
N LEU A 21 6.84 -12.85 -1.95
CA LEU A 21 7.43 -14.04 -1.33
C LEU A 21 6.38 -14.98 -0.74
N VAL A 22 5.27 -14.46 -0.22
CA VAL A 22 4.18 -15.30 0.29
C VAL A 22 3.59 -16.17 -0.82
N TYR A 23 3.38 -15.62 -2.01
CA TYR A 23 2.88 -16.39 -3.16
C TYR A 23 3.87 -17.43 -3.64
N ILE A 24 5.16 -17.07 -3.72
CA ILE A 24 6.22 -18.00 -4.11
C ILE A 24 6.29 -19.15 -3.09
N PHE A 25 6.23 -18.85 -1.80
CA PHE A 25 6.26 -19.86 -0.75
C PHE A 25 5.06 -20.79 -0.83
N LEU A 26 3.84 -20.26 -0.97
CA LEU A 26 2.63 -21.07 -1.11
C LEU A 26 2.70 -21.98 -2.34
N LEU A 27 3.12 -21.43 -3.49
CA LEU A 27 3.25 -22.19 -4.73
C LEU A 27 4.25 -23.34 -4.57
N LEU A 28 5.44 -23.08 -4.03
CA LEU A 28 6.47 -24.10 -3.81
C LEU A 28 6.01 -25.15 -2.79
N PHE A 29 5.42 -24.74 -1.68
CA PHE A 29 4.96 -25.64 -0.63
C PHE A 29 3.90 -26.61 -1.16
N PHE A 30 2.86 -26.12 -1.83
CA PHE A 30 1.80 -26.97 -2.37
C PHE A 30 2.25 -27.78 -3.56
N PHE A 31 3.20 -27.29 -4.36
CA PHE A 31 3.82 -28.09 -5.42
C PHE A 31 4.60 -29.27 -4.86
N LEU A 32 5.44 -29.07 -3.86
CA LEU A 32 6.17 -30.15 -3.19
C LEU A 32 5.23 -31.15 -2.52
N LEU A 33 4.16 -30.66 -1.89
CA LEU A 33 3.13 -31.50 -1.29
C LEU A 33 2.44 -32.36 -2.36
N ALA A 34 2.08 -31.78 -3.50
CA ALA A 34 1.47 -32.48 -4.62
C ALA A 34 2.38 -33.58 -5.19
N LEU A 35 3.70 -33.33 -5.28
CA LEU A 35 4.68 -34.34 -5.70
C LEU A 35 4.76 -35.50 -4.71
N GLN A 36 4.65 -35.24 -3.39
CA GLN A 36 4.62 -36.30 -2.39
C GLN A 36 3.33 -37.12 -2.49
N LEU A 37 2.18 -36.48 -2.63
CA LEU A 37 0.89 -37.14 -2.78
C LEU A 37 0.84 -38.06 -3.98
N GLN A 38 1.46 -37.69 -5.11
CA GLN A 38 1.55 -38.56 -6.28
C GLN A 38 2.22 -39.91 -6.02
N ARG A 39 3.15 -39.99 -5.09
CA ARG A 39 3.88 -41.24 -4.76
C ARG A 39 2.99 -42.22 -4.00
N VAL A 40 1.99 -41.70 -3.30
CA VAL A 40 1.09 -42.54 -2.45
C VAL A 40 -0.16 -42.98 -3.22
N ILE A 41 -0.64 -42.15 -4.12
CA ILE A 41 -1.92 -42.40 -4.81
C ILE A 41 -1.67 -43.15 -6.13
N ILE A 42 -2.23 -44.38 -6.25
CA ILE A 42 -2.15 -45.20 -7.44
C ILE A 42 -3.27 -44.80 -8.40
N ILE A 43 -2.96 -43.85 -9.29
CA ILE A 43 -3.88 -43.32 -10.32
C ILE A 43 -3.21 -43.31 -11.67
N THR A 44 -4.04 -43.25 -12.75
CA THR A 44 -3.53 -43.13 -14.13
C THR A 44 -2.71 -41.86 -14.33
N LYS A 45 -1.80 -41.84 -15.30
CA LYS A 45 -0.89 -40.73 -15.58
C LYS A 45 -1.64 -39.40 -15.78
N PHE A 46 -2.79 -39.44 -16.45
CA PHE A 46 -3.60 -38.23 -16.67
C PHE A 46 -4.11 -37.63 -15.35
N TRP A 47 -4.70 -38.43 -14.47
CA TRP A 47 -5.22 -38.01 -13.19
C TRP A 47 -4.12 -37.51 -12.26
N ARG A 48 -2.89 -38.05 -12.36
CA ARG A 48 -1.74 -37.54 -11.58
C ARG A 48 -1.46 -36.07 -11.91
N ILE A 49 -1.41 -35.72 -13.20
CA ILE A 49 -1.17 -34.35 -13.65
C ILE A 49 -2.30 -33.42 -13.14
N ALA A 50 -3.56 -33.87 -13.31
CA ALA A 50 -4.72 -33.11 -12.84
C ALA A 50 -4.68 -32.83 -11.33
N VAL A 51 -4.31 -33.82 -10.51
CA VAL A 51 -4.17 -33.66 -9.05
C VAL A 51 -3.04 -32.69 -8.71
N VAL A 52 -1.88 -32.76 -9.38
CA VAL A 52 -0.79 -31.81 -9.13
C VAL A 52 -1.23 -30.38 -9.43
N ILE A 53 -1.85 -30.15 -10.56
CA ILE A 53 -2.35 -28.83 -10.95
C ILE A 53 -3.36 -28.34 -9.92
N LEU A 54 -4.33 -29.15 -9.55
CA LEU A 54 -5.39 -28.77 -8.62
C LEU A 54 -4.83 -28.44 -7.23
N VAL A 55 -3.99 -29.34 -6.67
CA VAL A 55 -3.42 -29.15 -5.33
C VAL A 55 -2.48 -27.94 -5.27
N THR A 56 -1.79 -27.61 -6.37
CA THR A 56 -0.89 -26.46 -6.42
C THR A 56 -1.64 -25.14 -6.64
N ILE A 57 -2.54 -25.10 -7.61
CA ILE A 57 -3.18 -23.86 -8.03
C ILE A 57 -4.32 -23.43 -7.10
N LEU A 58 -5.13 -24.39 -6.61
CA LEU A 58 -6.32 -24.06 -5.83
C LEU A 58 -6.02 -23.23 -4.56
N PRO A 59 -5.05 -23.60 -3.70
CA PRO A 59 -4.73 -22.81 -2.52
C PRO A 59 -4.18 -21.41 -2.84
N VAL A 60 -3.36 -21.31 -3.90
CA VAL A 60 -2.83 -20.01 -4.36
C VAL A 60 -3.96 -19.13 -4.88
N SER A 61 -4.92 -19.70 -5.63
CA SER A 61 -6.09 -18.96 -6.11
C SER A 61 -6.99 -18.50 -4.98
N ILE A 62 -7.23 -19.35 -3.97
CA ILE A 62 -7.99 -18.95 -2.77
C ILE A 62 -7.28 -17.83 -2.05
N TYR A 63 -5.96 -17.93 -1.83
CA TYR A 63 -5.19 -16.87 -1.20
C TYR A 63 -5.27 -15.56 -1.99
N PHE A 64 -5.18 -15.61 -3.31
CA PHE A 64 -5.30 -14.44 -4.20
C PHE A 64 -6.67 -13.74 -4.07
N LEU A 65 -7.76 -14.49 -3.88
CA LEU A 65 -9.09 -13.89 -3.68
C LEU A 65 -9.17 -13.01 -2.43
N PHE A 66 -8.45 -13.36 -1.36
CA PHE A 66 -8.43 -12.59 -0.12
C PHE A 66 -7.32 -11.53 -0.06
N HIS A 67 -6.24 -11.73 -0.82
CA HIS A 67 -5.05 -10.88 -0.82
C HIS A 67 -4.60 -10.55 -2.25
N PRO A 68 -5.41 -9.86 -3.06
CA PRO A 68 -5.09 -9.62 -4.47
C PRO A 68 -3.83 -8.79 -4.61
N ILE A 69 -3.09 -9.05 -5.71
CA ILE A 69 -1.99 -8.21 -6.16
C ILE A 69 -2.55 -7.17 -7.11
N TYR A 70 -2.33 -5.91 -6.82
CA TYR A 70 -2.71 -4.78 -7.68
C TYR A 70 -1.51 -4.28 -8.49
N THR A 71 -1.77 -3.52 -9.53
CA THR A 71 -0.72 -2.97 -10.39
C THR A 71 0.28 -2.11 -9.61
N GLY A 72 -0.19 -1.30 -8.66
CA GLY A 72 0.66 -0.49 -7.79
C GLY A 72 1.53 -1.27 -6.79
N ASP A 73 1.28 -2.58 -6.60
CA ASP A 73 2.15 -3.44 -5.79
C ASP A 73 3.44 -3.84 -6.52
N ILE A 74 3.44 -3.80 -7.86
CA ILE A 74 4.56 -4.29 -8.69
C ILE A 74 5.22 -3.13 -9.43
N TYR A 75 4.43 -2.20 -9.97
CA TYR A 75 4.93 -1.11 -10.80
C TYR A 75 4.74 0.23 -10.09
N ASP A 76 5.76 1.10 -10.17
CA ASP A 76 5.62 2.49 -9.76
C ASP A 76 4.71 3.23 -10.76
N GLN A 77 3.60 3.74 -10.28
CA GLN A 77 2.63 4.52 -11.05
C GLN A 77 2.69 6.01 -10.70
N ALA A 78 3.87 6.49 -10.32
CA ALA A 78 4.07 7.89 -10.02
C ALA A 78 3.77 8.78 -11.23
N LEU A 79 3.11 9.89 -10.96
CA LEU A 79 2.78 10.93 -11.93
C LEU A 79 3.54 12.22 -11.60
N ASP A 80 4.02 12.90 -12.63
CA ASP A 80 4.55 14.25 -12.48
C ASP A 80 3.45 15.20 -12.00
N THR A 81 3.81 16.10 -11.09
CA THR A 81 2.86 17.05 -10.54
C THR A 81 3.36 18.48 -10.68
N LYS A 82 2.64 19.25 -11.53
CA LYS A 82 2.75 20.71 -11.51
C LYS A 82 1.54 21.24 -10.75
N SER A 83 1.76 21.79 -9.57
CA SER A 83 0.69 22.30 -8.71
C SER A 83 1.01 23.71 -8.22
N LYS A 84 -0.03 24.49 -7.99
CA LYS A 84 0.04 25.80 -7.33
C LYS A 84 -0.01 25.68 -5.80
N TYR A 85 -0.31 24.50 -5.29
CA TYR A 85 -0.32 24.24 -3.86
C TYR A 85 1.10 24.37 -3.28
N LYS A 86 1.23 25.09 -2.18
CA LYS A 86 2.52 25.27 -1.49
C LYS A 86 2.81 24.07 -0.60
N PHE A 87 3.74 23.25 -1.01
CA PHE A 87 4.22 22.11 -0.23
C PHE A 87 5.24 22.57 0.85
N PRO A 88 5.56 21.69 1.82
CA PRO A 88 6.66 21.93 2.76
C PRO A 88 8.02 22.08 2.06
N GLU A 89 8.89 22.84 2.68
CA GLU A 89 10.29 22.97 2.22
C GLU A 89 11.10 21.70 2.50
N THR A 90 10.76 20.98 3.57
CA THR A 90 11.38 19.71 3.95
C THR A 90 10.82 18.56 3.14
N LYS A 91 11.59 17.48 2.99
CA LYS A 91 11.10 16.21 2.45
C LYS A 91 9.85 15.78 3.24
N THR A 92 8.72 15.63 2.57
CA THR A 92 7.45 15.31 3.24
C THR A 92 6.56 14.44 2.35
N LEU A 93 5.98 13.40 2.94
CA LEU A 93 4.87 12.64 2.35
C LEU A 93 3.56 13.31 2.74
N SER A 94 2.89 13.97 1.81
CA SER A 94 1.58 14.60 2.01
C SER A 94 0.47 13.68 1.52
N ILE A 95 -0.51 13.37 2.37
CA ILE A 95 -1.66 12.52 2.06
C ILE A 95 -2.91 13.39 2.06
N PHE A 96 -3.44 13.65 0.87
CA PHE A 96 -4.66 14.45 0.71
C PHE A 96 -5.88 13.56 0.91
N THR A 97 -6.76 13.96 1.83
CA THR A 97 -7.87 13.12 2.30
C THR A 97 -9.16 13.91 2.44
N LEU A 98 -10.28 13.22 2.32
CA LEU A 98 -11.61 13.73 2.68
C LEU A 98 -12.03 13.16 4.02
N LYS A 99 -12.69 13.95 4.85
CA LYS A 99 -13.07 13.62 6.22
C LYS A 99 -13.91 12.32 6.36
N GLY A 100 -14.77 12.03 5.40
CA GLY A 100 -15.64 10.84 5.39
C GLY A 100 -15.17 9.71 4.46
N CYS A 101 -13.94 9.77 3.94
CA CYS A 101 -13.43 8.84 2.95
C CYS A 101 -12.98 7.51 3.61
N PRO A 102 -13.63 6.38 3.34
CA PRO A 102 -13.24 5.09 3.92
C PRO A 102 -11.86 4.61 3.43
N HIS A 103 -11.53 4.85 2.15
CA HIS A 103 -10.21 4.51 1.61
C HIS A 103 -9.09 5.31 2.26
N CYS A 104 -9.38 6.57 2.65
CA CYS A 104 -8.40 7.41 3.34
C CYS A 104 -8.10 6.87 4.75
N LYS A 105 -9.10 6.33 5.47
CA LYS A 105 -8.89 5.65 6.74
C LYS A 105 -7.96 4.44 6.60
N ASN A 106 -8.11 3.68 5.53
CA ASN A 106 -7.31 2.48 5.27
C ASN A 106 -5.81 2.77 5.03
N THR A 107 -5.42 4.04 4.86
CA THR A 107 -4.00 4.41 4.74
C THR A 107 -3.27 4.40 6.08
N ILE A 108 -3.98 4.57 7.19
CA ILE A 108 -3.38 4.74 8.52
C ILE A 108 -2.44 3.60 8.90
N PRO A 109 -2.84 2.30 8.81
CA PRO A 109 -1.95 1.20 9.17
C PRO A 109 -0.67 1.13 8.34
N TYR A 110 -0.72 1.58 7.08
CA TYR A 110 0.47 1.64 6.21
C TYR A 110 1.42 2.74 6.69
N MET A 111 0.90 3.90 7.08
CA MET A 111 1.70 5.01 7.58
C MET A 111 2.32 4.71 8.95
N GLU A 112 1.59 4.00 9.82
CA GLU A 112 2.13 3.51 11.09
C GLU A 112 3.31 2.57 10.85
N LYS A 113 3.16 1.61 9.93
CA LYS A 113 4.22 0.66 9.62
C LYS A 113 5.42 1.33 8.94
N LEU A 114 5.17 2.30 8.05
CA LEU A 114 6.21 3.10 7.41
C LEU A 114 7.05 3.86 8.44
N HIS A 115 6.39 4.52 9.38
CA HIS A 115 7.06 5.26 10.46
C HIS A 115 7.84 4.33 11.41
N LEU A 116 7.32 3.12 11.69
CA LEU A 116 8.05 2.13 12.49
C LEU A 116 9.34 1.65 11.81
N ARG A 117 9.38 1.62 10.47
CA ARG A 117 10.58 1.24 9.71
C ARG A 117 11.57 2.38 9.56
N ASN A 118 11.06 3.59 9.40
CA ASN A 118 11.88 4.80 9.27
C ASN A 118 11.15 5.98 9.92
N ASP A 119 11.56 6.34 11.13
CA ASP A 119 10.98 7.41 11.93
C ASP A 119 11.33 8.82 11.41
N GLN A 120 12.29 8.93 10.48
CA GLN A 120 12.66 10.19 9.84
C GLN A 120 11.67 10.63 8.75
N ILE A 121 10.75 9.75 8.35
CA ILE A 121 9.74 10.07 7.34
C ILE A 121 8.73 11.06 7.91
N SER A 122 8.76 12.30 7.40
CA SER A 122 7.76 13.32 7.72
C SER A 122 6.45 13.01 6.98
N ILE A 123 5.39 12.72 7.73
CA ILE A 123 4.07 12.38 7.18
C ILE A 123 3.07 13.46 7.56
N ARG A 124 2.38 14.00 6.54
CA ARG A 124 1.36 15.04 6.70
C ARG A 124 0.03 14.60 6.11
N TYR A 125 -1.03 14.61 6.90
CA TYR A 125 -2.40 14.47 6.41
C TYR A 125 -2.99 15.85 6.10
N VAL A 126 -3.31 16.08 4.83
CA VAL A 126 -4.01 17.28 4.35
C VAL A 126 -5.50 16.94 4.26
N ILE A 127 -6.26 17.40 5.24
CA ILE A 127 -7.68 17.05 5.42
C ILE A 127 -8.54 18.15 4.82
N ILE A 128 -9.35 17.78 3.83
CA ILE A 128 -10.29 18.72 3.22
C ILE A 128 -11.52 18.87 4.08
N GLY A 129 -11.78 20.10 4.48
CA GLY A 129 -12.89 20.48 5.35
C GLY A 129 -12.45 21.25 6.59
N THR A 130 -13.43 21.67 7.38
CA THR A 130 -13.20 22.40 8.63
C THR A 130 -12.81 21.43 9.77
N LYS A 131 -12.06 21.94 10.73
CA LYS A 131 -11.80 21.26 12.01
C LYS A 131 -13.07 21.26 12.87
N ASP A 132 -14.01 20.38 12.53
CA ASP A 132 -15.26 20.24 13.28
C ASP A 132 -15.11 19.13 14.32
N SER A 133 -15.26 19.49 15.60
CA SER A 133 -15.16 18.55 16.73
C SER A 133 -16.38 17.62 16.86
N LYS A 134 -17.55 18.02 16.30
CA LYS A 134 -18.80 17.23 16.42
C LYS A 134 -18.80 16.00 15.52
N ASN A 135 -18.07 16.04 14.40
CA ASN A 135 -17.95 14.89 13.50
C ASN A 135 -16.52 14.78 12.96
N PRO A 136 -15.59 14.24 13.75
CA PRO A 136 -14.17 14.18 13.39
C PRO A 136 -13.88 13.17 12.25
N GLY A 137 -14.80 12.25 11.95
CA GLY A 137 -14.54 11.16 11.02
C GLY A 137 -13.35 10.31 11.48
N PHE A 138 -12.50 9.86 10.54
CA PHE A 138 -11.30 9.08 10.86
C PHE A 138 -10.12 9.94 11.37
N THR A 139 -10.26 11.27 11.41
CA THR A 139 -9.14 12.17 11.73
C THR A 139 -8.59 12.01 13.16
N ASN A 140 -9.40 11.46 14.08
CA ASN A 140 -8.96 11.12 15.43
C ASN A 140 -8.08 9.85 15.46
N GLU A 141 -8.18 9.01 14.45
CA GLU A 141 -7.40 7.79 14.32
C GLU A 141 -6.01 8.04 13.70
N ILE A 142 -5.81 9.20 13.07
CA ILE A 142 -4.50 9.58 12.51
C ILE A 142 -3.48 9.67 13.65
N PRO A 143 -2.35 8.94 13.55
CA PRO A 143 -1.32 8.91 14.59
C PRO A 143 -0.76 10.29 14.95
N VAL A 144 -0.27 10.40 16.18
CA VAL A 144 0.25 11.67 16.71
C VAL A 144 1.52 12.14 15.99
N PHE A 145 2.33 11.22 15.48
CA PHE A 145 3.53 11.57 14.72
C PHE A 145 3.21 12.18 13.35
N CYS A 146 1.98 12.02 12.85
CA CYS A 146 1.55 12.65 11.60
C CYS A 146 1.08 14.09 11.85
N GLU A 147 1.55 15.01 11.03
CA GLU A 147 1.03 16.38 11.02
C GLU A 147 -0.38 16.41 10.41
N LYS A 148 -1.30 17.16 11.00
CA LYS A 148 -2.68 17.32 10.51
C LYS A 148 -2.90 18.75 10.05
N VAL A 149 -3.14 18.95 8.75
CA VAL A 149 -3.43 20.26 8.15
C VAL A 149 -4.84 20.25 7.57
N TYR A 150 -5.65 21.26 7.91
CA TYR A 150 -7.00 21.40 7.38
C TYR A 150 -7.04 22.45 6.28
N VAL A 151 -7.62 22.09 5.13
CA VAL A 151 -7.79 22.98 3.98
C VAL A 151 -9.27 23.17 3.70
N ASN A 152 -9.74 24.41 3.84
CA ASN A 152 -11.15 24.76 3.67
C ASN A 152 -11.55 25.01 2.21
N ARG A 153 -10.57 25.17 1.32
CA ARG A 153 -10.80 25.50 -0.10
C ARG A 153 -10.34 24.36 -0.99
N PRO A 154 -11.27 23.46 -1.40
CA PRO A 154 -10.92 22.34 -2.29
C PRO A 154 -10.27 22.76 -3.62
N MET A 155 -10.57 23.99 -4.11
CA MET A 155 -9.99 24.49 -5.34
C MET A 155 -8.47 24.71 -5.28
N GLU A 156 -7.90 24.94 -4.07
CA GLU A 156 -6.45 25.15 -3.90
C GLU A 156 -5.64 23.86 -4.13
N ILE A 157 -6.31 22.71 -4.04
CA ILE A 157 -5.67 21.39 -4.16
C ILE A 157 -6.26 20.57 -5.33
N GLY A 158 -7.16 21.17 -6.11
CA GLY A 158 -7.82 20.48 -7.21
C GLY A 158 -6.88 20.02 -8.31
N ASP A 159 -5.82 20.76 -8.57
CA ASP A 159 -4.75 20.42 -9.49
C ASP A 159 -3.83 19.29 -8.96
N VAL A 160 -3.72 19.16 -7.64
CA VAL A 160 -2.98 18.06 -6.99
C VAL A 160 -3.79 16.77 -7.04
N THR A 161 -5.01 16.80 -6.51
CA THR A 161 -5.81 15.60 -6.27
C THR A 161 -6.62 15.14 -7.46
N ARG A 162 -6.97 16.06 -8.36
CA ARG A 162 -7.90 15.81 -9.48
C ARG A 162 -9.19 15.09 -9.04
N GLY A 163 -9.62 15.33 -7.81
CA GLY A 163 -10.80 14.68 -7.21
C GLY A 163 -10.58 13.24 -6.73
N ASN A 164 -9.37 12.68 -6.82
CA ASN A 164 -9.05 11.33 -6.35
C ASN A 164 -8.51 11.35 -4.92
N TYR A 165 -9.10 10.55 -4.04
CA TYR A 165 -8.73 10.44 -2.63
C TYR A 165 -8.68 8.98 -2.17
N PRO A 166 -7.66 8.61 -1.36
CA PRO A 166 -6.50 9.40 -0.97
C PRO A 166 -5.58 9.70 -2.16
N CYS A 167 -4.87 10.84 -2.09
CA CYS A 167 -3.82 11.19 -3.04
C CYS A 167 -2.53 11.40 -2.25
N PHE A 168 -1.46 10.73 -2.65
CA PHE A 168 -0.16 10.74 -1.99
C PHE A 168 0.80 11.58 -2.81
N VAL A 169 1.54 12.48 -2.16
CA VAL A 169 2.50 13.37 -2.82
C VAL A 169 3.79 13.40 -2.02
N LEU A 170 4.89 13.04 -2.67
CA LEU A 170 6.22 13.34 -2.19
C LEU A 170 6.59 14.75 -2.61
N SER A 171 7.08 15.53 -1.66
CA SER A 171 7.44 16.93 -1.88
C SER A 171 8.74 17.29 -1.18
N GLN A 172 9.48 18.21 -1.79
CA GLN A 172 10.68 18.83 -1.26
C GLN A 172 10.86 20.23 -1.87
N HIS A 173 11.49 21.16 -1.12
CA HIS A 173 11.73 22.54 -1.56
C HIS A 173 10.47 23.26 -2.06
N GLY A 174 9.33 23.04 -1.36
CA GLY A 174 8.06 23.65 -1.71
C GLY A 174 7.39 23.11 -2.97
N LYS A 175 7.91 22.03 -3.59
CA LYS A 175 7.41 21.44 -4.86
C LYS A 175 7.05 19.98 -4.68
N ALA A 176 6.01 19.55 -5.42
CA ALA A 176 5.70 18.14 -5.56
C ALA A 176 6.68 17.51 -6.55
N GLU A 177 7.21 16.34 -6.20
CA GLU A 177 8.11 15.55 -7.05
C GLU A 177 7.40 14.34 -7.65
N LYS A 178 6.73 13.55 -6.81
CA LYS A 178 5.97 12.38 -7.23
C LYS A 178 4.57 12.41 -6.64
N ARG A 179 3.61 11.87 -7.37
CA ARG A 179 2.22 11.76 -6.93
C ARG A 179 1.64 10.41 -7.31
N TRP A 180 0.87 9.83 -6.41
CA TRP A 180 0.08 8.63 -6.66
C TRP A 180 -1.37 8.86 -6.25
N PHE A 181 -2.29 8.34 -7.04
CA PHE A 181 -3.69 8.22 -6.65
C PHE A 181 -3.95 6.87 -5.97
N ASN A 182 -5.12 6.71 -5.40
CA ASN A 182 -5.48 5.51 -4.66
C ASN A 182 -5.34 4.20 -5.48
N ASP A 183 -5.64 4.24 -6.77
CA ASP A 183 -5.51 3.10 -7.70
C ASP A 183 -4.06 2.75 -8.04
N GLY A 184 -3.18 3.73 -8.02
CA GLY A 184 -1.74 3.55 -8.25
C GLY A 184 -0.91 3.33 -6.98
N PHE A 185 -1.53 3.48 -5.79
CA PHE A 185 -0.83 3.32 -4.52
C PHE A 185 -0.80 1.84 -4.11
N GLY A 186 0.40 1.31 -3.87
CA GLY A 186 0.61 -0.08 -3.48
C GLY A 186 1.97 -0.31 -2.83
N MET A 187 2.39 -1.57 -2.75
CA MET A 187 3.64 -1.94 -2.06
C MET A 187 4.88 -1.35 -2.74
N ARG A 188 4.88 -1.26 -4.08
CA ARG A 188 5.99 -0.62 -4.82
C ARG A 188 6.11 0.86 -4.48
N THR A 189 4.97 1.55 -4.31
CA THR A 189 4.95 2.95 -3.88
C THR A 189 5.54 3.12 -2.47
N MET A 190 5.30 2.18 -1.57
CA MET A 190 5.88 2.21 -0.22
C MET A 190 7.41 2.06 -0.27
N ASP A 191 7.96 1.20 -1.13
CA ASP A 191 9.40 1.08 -1.37
C ASP A 191 9.98 2.39 -1.92
N GLU A 192 9.29 3.05 -2.87
CA GLU A 192 9.69 4.33 -3.44
C GLU A 192 9.68 5.47 -2.40
N ILE A 193 8.66 5.48 -1.53
CA ILE A 193 8.60 6.45 -0.44
C ILE A 193 9.77 6.23 0.53
N GLU A 194 10.01 5.00 0.95
CA GLU A 194 11.07 4.66 1.90
C GLU A 194 12.44 5.07 1.33
N SER A 195 12.75 4.69 0.08
CA SER A 195 14.01 5.05 -0.58
C SER A 195 14.18 6.56 -0.84
N TYR A 196 13.09 7.31 -0.93
CA TYR A 196 13.16 8.77 -1.09
C TYR A 196 13.68 9.47 0.18
N PHE A 197 13.48 8.89 1.35
CA PHE A 197 13.92 9.45 2.62
C PHE A 197 15.28 8.92 3.09
N GLU A 198 15.82 7.89 2.45
CA GLU A 198 17.20 7.45 2.63
C GLU A 198 18.18 8.44 1.98
#